data_c2a92c04116a78f9427f7569bae9b3b1
#
_entry.id   c2a92c04116a78f9427f7569bae9b3b1
#
_cell.length_a   1.000
_cell.length_b   1.000
_cell.length_c   1.000
_cell.angle_alpha   90.00
_cell.angle_beta   90.00
_cell.angle_gamma   90.00
#
_symmetry.space_group_name_H-M   'P 1'
#
loop_
_entity.id
_entity.type
_entity.pdbx_description
1 polymer ?
#
loop_
_entity_poly.entity_id
_entity_poly.type
_entity_poly.pdbx_seq_one_letter_code
_entity_poly.pdbx_strand_id
1 'polypeptide(L)'
;GNLVSNVMKSYRDIEDLYLENLDLVGSRNLKALREKGLTVKESELGLLYEKLTKRIFTKLGFNVDEKLRKQINTKRSQMDILLNLGGKDVIIVECKTIKEKDYYKYSTIARQLKSYEKLCQDKGYNVSQVLIVSNEFSEDFISECEYDYELNLSLLTSRGLVKVLEGYQHSNLKEFPVRLLLKGGLLNEDRIEKVLNK
;
A
#
# COMPACT_ATOMS: atom_id res chain seq x y z
N GLY A 1 -15.27 17.13 27.54
CA GLY A 1 -16.18 17.97 26.95
C GLY A 1 -16.05 18.21 25.46
N ASN A 2 -16.72 19.23 25.01
CA ASN A 2 -16.82 19.60 23.60
C ASN A 2 -15.45 19.92 22.97
N LEU A 3 -14.51 20.49 23.72
CA LEU A 3 -13.19 20.86 23.22
C LEU A 3 -12.37 19.61 22.83
N VAL A 4 -12.34 18.59 23.68
CA VAL A 4 -11.63 17.34 23.42
C VAL A 4 -12.27 16.61 22.25
N SER A 5 -13.61 16.57 22.21
CA SER A 5 -14.36 15.95 21.09
C SER A 5 -14.06 16.65 19.77
N ASN A 6 -14.02 17.99 19.75
CA ASN A 6 -13.71 18.78 18.56
C ASN A 6 -12.26 18.60 18.09
N VAL A 7 -11.30 18.50 19.02
CA VAL A 7 -9.89 18.24 18.69
C VAL A 7 -9.75 16.85 18.08
N MET A 8 -10.37 15.83 18.64
CA MET A 8 -10.34 14.45 18.11
C MET A 8 -10.97 14.38 16.73
N LYS A 9 -12.09 15.08 16.52
CA LYS A 9 -12.75 15.16 15.21
C LYS A 9 -11.85 15.84 14.18
N SER A 10 -11.17 16.93 14.57
CA SER A 10 -10.25 17.65 13.69
C SER A 10 -9.09 16.77 13.24
N TYR A 11 -8.49 15.95 14.12
CA TYR A 11 -7.43 15.01 13.75
C TYR A 11 -7.92 13.94 12.78
N ARG A 12 -9.13 13.39 12.98
CA ARG A 12 -9.74 12.44 12.05
C ARG A 12 -9.96 13.05 10.69
N ASP A 13 -10.49 14.28 10.65
CA ASP A 13 -10.76 14.99 9.41
C ASP A 13 -9.46 15.24 8.62
N ILE A 14 -8.34 15.54 9.30
CA ILE A 14 -7.03 15.72 8.67
C ILE A 14 -6.51 14.41 8.11
N GLU A 15 -6.59 13.33 8.87
CA GLU A 15 -6.18 12.00 8.39
C GLU A 15 -6.99 11.60 7.17
N ASP A 16 -8.32 11.75 7.23
CA ASP A 16 -9.21 11.44 6.11
C ASP A 16 -8.86 12.27 4.87
N LEU A 17 -8.51 13.52 5.06
CA LEU A 17 -8.10 14.39 3.96
C LEU A 17 -6.79 13.91 3.32
N TYR A 18 -5.83 13.45 4.11
CA TYR A 18 -4.62 12.82 3.58
C TYR A 18 -4.92 11.52 2.83
N LEU A 19 -5.81 10.68 3.38
CA LEU A 19 -6.19 9.42 2.73
C LEU A 19 -6.88 9.67 1.39
N GLU A 20 -7.77 10.65 1.32
CA GLU A 20 -8.45 11.04 0.07
C GLU A 20 -7.47 11.57 -0.98
N ASN A 21 -6.34 12.13 -0.54
CA ASN A 21 -5.32 12.72 -1.40
C ASN A 21 -4.02 11.89 -1.40
N LEU A 22 -4.15 10.58 -1.22
CA LEU A 22 -3.00 9.66 -1.21
C LEU A 22 -2.16 9.77 -2.49
N ASP A 23 -2.80 10.00 -3.63
CA ASP A 23 -2.13 10.21 -4.92
C ASP A 23 -1.22 11.45 -4.91
N LEU A 24 -1.60 12.52 -4.24
CA LEU A 24 -0.76 13.71 -4.12
C LEU A 24 0.46 13.46 -3.23
N VAL A 25 0.30 12.66 -2.19
CA VAL A 25 1.44 12.22 -1.35
C VAL A 25 2.35 11.31 -2.17
N GLY A 26 1.78 10.33 -2.86
CA GLY A 26 2.51 9.38 -3.69
C GLY A 26 3.25 10.02 -4.86
N SER A 27 2.72 11.09 -5.43
CA SER A 27 3.38 11.86 -6.50
C SER A 27 4.33 12.93 -5.97
N ARG A 28 4.45 13.09 -4.65
CA ARG A 28 5.29 14.09 -3.99
C ARG A 28 4.92 15.52 -4.37
N ASN A 29 3.63 15.78 -4.55
CA ASN A 29 3.11 17.06 -5.04
C ASN A 29 2.80 18.01 -3.86
N LEU A 30 3.85 18.63 -3.32
CA LEU A 30 3.73 19.54 -2.18
C LEU A 30 2.82 20.73 -2.46
N LYS A 31 2.87 21.26 -3.66
CA LYS A 31 2.06 22.43 -4.05
C LYS A 31 0.57 22.10 -3.99
N ALA A 32 0.17 20.99 -4.60
CA ALA A 32 -1.23 20.55 -4.59
C ALA A 32 -1.70 20.21 -3.17
N LEU A 33 -0.83 19.59 -2.35
CA LEU A 33 -1.15 19.31 -0.95
C LEU A 33 -1.41 20.60 -0.18
N ARG A 34 -0.57 21.64 -0.34
CA ARG A 34 -0.77 22.94 0.30
C ARG A 34 -2.08 23.59 -0.13
N GLU A 35 -2.44 23.48 -1.40
CA GLU A 35 -3.72 23.99 -1.91
C GLU A 35 -4.92 23.31 -1.23
N LYS A 36 -4.74 22.09 -0.75
CA LYS A 36 -5.74 21.35 0.04
C LYS A 36 -5.66 21.62 1.54
N GLY A 37 -4.77 22.50 1.97
CA GLY A 37 -4.57 22.80 3.38
C GLY A 37 -3.68 21.81 4.12
N LEU A 38 -2.93 20.97 3.37
CA LEU A 38 -2.04 19.96 3.94
C LEU A 38 -0.60 20.40 3.81
N THR A 39 0.11 20.52 4.93
CA THR A 39 1.51 20.92 4.98
C THR A 39 2.38 19.75 5.41
N VAL A 40 3.31 19.35 4.54
CA VAL A 40 4.24 18.23 4.77
C VAL A 40 5.62 18.64 4.27
N LYS A 41 6.66 18.24 4.98
CA LYS A 41 8.04 18.39 4.50
C LYS A 41 8.33 17.35 3.43
N GLU A 42 9.07 17.73 2.40
CA GLU A 42 9.43 16.80 1.32
C GLU A 42 10.12 15.54 1.85
N SER A 43 11.00 15.68 2.84
CA SER A 43 11.70 14.55 3.45
C SER A 43 10.78 13.57 4.20
N GLU A 44 9.57 13.99 4.54
CA GLU A 44 8.60 13.17 5.29
C GLU A 44 7.58 12.47 4.39
N LEU A 45 7.53 12.80 3.11
CA LEU A 45 6.51 12.26 2.19
C LEU A 45 6.55 10.74 2.07
N GLY A 46 7.73 10.16 1.97
CA GLY A 46 7.86 8.70 1.87
C GLY A 46 7.31 7.98 3.10
N LEU A 47 7.66 8.46 4.28
CA LEU A 47 7.17 7.89 5.53
C LEU A 47 5.66 8.12 5.72
N LEU A 48 5.17 9.29 5.33
CA LEU A 48 3.73 9.59 5.37
C LEU A 48 2.95 8.65 4.46
N TYR A 49 3.43 8.45 3.24
CA TYR A 49 2.81 7.53 2.27
C TYR A 49 2.71 6.11 2.84
N GLU A 50 3.78 5.63 3.44
CA GLU A 50 3.82 4.33 4.11
C GLU A 50 2.80 4.26 5.25
N LYS A 51 2.76 5.27 6.12
CA LYS A 51 1.79 5.32 7.24
C LYS A 51 0.34 5.32 6.76
N LEU A 52 0.04 6.10 5.73
CA LEU A 52 -1.32 6.16 5.16
C LEU A 52 -1.70 4.82 4.53
N THR A 53 -0.76 4.17 3.85
CA THR A 53 -0.98 2.84 3.26
C THR A 53 -1.27 1.82 4.36
N LYS A 54 -0.49 1.81 5.43
CA LYS A 54 -0.74 0.96 6.61
C LYS A 54 -2.13 1.20 7.18
N ARG A 55 -2.53 2.47 7.28
CA ARG A 55 -3.84 2.84 7.81
C ARG A 55 -4.98 2.28 6.96
N ILE A 56 -4.82 2.34 5.63
CA ILE A 56 -5.82 1.79 4.71
C ILE A 56 -5.94 0.27 4.91
N PHE A 57 -4.83 -0.45 4.96
CA PHE A 57 -4.88 -1.91 5.19
C PHE A 57 -5.50 -2.26 6.54
N THR A 58 -5.23 -1.47 7.58
CA THR A 58 -5.88 -1.64 8.88
C THR A 58 -7.39 -1.44 8.77
N LYS A 59 -7.83 -0.41 8.05
CA LYS A 59 -9.27 -0.16 7.81
C LYS A 59 -9.94 -1.26 6.99
N LEU A 60 -9.20 -1.94 6.15
CA LEU A 60 -9.68 -3.11 5.40
C LEU A 60 -9.75 -4.38 6.27
N GLY A 61 -9.26 -4.33 7.50
CA GLY A 61 -9.29 -5.45 8.43
C GLY A 61 -8.03 -6.30 8.48
N PHE A 62 -6.97 -5.89 7.79
CA PHE A 62 -5.70 -6.62 7.84
C PHE A 62 -4.95 -6.37 9.15
N ASN A 63 -4.22 -7.39 9.59
CA ASN A 63 -3.25 -7.28 10.66
C ASN A 63 -1.93 -6.75 10.10
N VAL A 64 -1.67 -5.45 10.26
CA VAL A 64 -0.39 -4.83 9.93
C VAL A 64 0.58 -5.16 11.04
N ASP A 65 1.42 -6.18 10.84
CA ASP A 65 2.23 -6.77 11.90
C ASP A 65 3.63 -6.14 11.98
N GLU A 66 3.71 -5.03 12.71
CA GLU A 66 4.96 -4.28 12.89
C GLU A 66 6.01 -5.08 13.67
N LYS A 67 5.59 -5.85 14.66
CA LYS A 67 6.49 -6.67 15.47
C LYS A 67 7.16 -7.75 14.62
N LEU A 68 6.38 -8.48 13.85
CA LEU A 68 6.90 -9.52 12.96
C LEU A 68 7.82 -8.92 11.89
N ARG A 69 7.40 -7.79 11.29
CA ARG A 69 8.20 -7.09 10.30
C ARG A 69 9.59 -6.74 10.83
N LYS A 70 9.66 -6.20 12.04
CA LYS A 70 10.93 -5.85 12.69
C LYS A 70 11.78 -7.08 12.99
N GLN A 71 11.17 -8.21 13.34
CA GLN A 71 11.87 -9.47 13.59
C GLN A 71 12.48 -10.05 12.32
N ILE A 72 11.82 -9.89 11.19
CA ILE A 72 12.28 -10.44 9.90
C ILE A 72 13.27 -9.49 9.21
N ASN A 73 13.04 -8.19 9.29
CA ASN A 73 13.90 -7.19 8.66
C ASN A 73 15.35 -7.28 9.16
N THR A 74 16.28 -7.01 8.24
CA THR A 74 17.71 -6.90 8.54
C THR A 74 18.17 -5.46 8.25
N LYS A 75 19.41 -5.12 8.60
CA LYS A 75 19.98 -3.80 8.27
C LYS A 75 19.98 -3.49 6.78
N ARG A 76 20.15 -4.52 5.94
CA ARG A 76 20.27 -4.40 4.48
C ARG A 76 18.95 -4.57 3.74
N SER A 77 17.99 -5.23 4.36
CA SER A 77 16.72 -5.60 3.72
C SER A 77 15.58 -5.25 4.66
N GLN A 78 14.92 -4.14 4.39
CA GLN A 78 13.85 -3.61 5.23
C GLN A 78 12.55 -3.49 4.44
N MET A 79 11.62 -4.41 4.73
CA MET A 79 10.26 -4.34 4.20
C MET A 79 9.53 -3.15 4.80
N ASP A 80 8.71 -2.47 4.00
CA ASP A 80 7.89 -1.35 4.47
C ASP A 80 6.71 -1.83 5.31
N ILE A 81 5.96 -2.81 4.82
CA ILE A 81 4.73 -3.30 5.44
C ILE A 81 4.67 -4.82 5.35
N LEU A 82 4.24 -5.46 6.42
CA LEU A 82 3.96 -6.88 6.46
C LEU A 82 2.54 -7.09 6.98
N LEU A 83 1.70 -7.74 6.16
CA LEU A 83 0.35 -8.12 6.54
C LEU A 83 0.37 -9.58 6.98
N ASN A 84 0.00 -9.85 8.22
CA ASN A 84 -0.06 -11.21 8.75
C ASN A 84 -1.48 -11.76 8.59
N LEU A 85 -1.62 -12.77 7.74
CA LEU A 85 -2.93 -13.40 7.46
C LEU A 85 -3.27 -14.51 8.46
N GLY A 86 -2.33 -14.84 9.35
CA GLY A 86 -2.46 -15.99 10.24
C GLY A 86 -1.95 -17.28 9.59
N GLY A 87 -1.74 -18.32 10.38
CA GLY A 87 -1.30 -19.62 9.88
C GLY A 87 0.04 -19.62 9.16
N LYS A 88 0.93 -18.68 9.47
CA LYS A 88 2.23 -18.49 8.80
C LYS A 88 2.12 -17.93 7.38
N ASP A 89 0.98 -17.39 6.99
CA ASP A 89 0.81 -16.72 5.70
C ASP A 89 0.94 -15.21 5.85
N VAL A 90 1.69 -14.59 4.95
CA VAL A 90 1.92 -13.13 4.97
C VAL A 90 1.82 -12.55 3.57
N ILE A 91 1.52 -11.25 3.52
CA ILE A 91 1.63 -10.42 2.31
C ILE A 91 2.66 -9.34 2.58
N ILE A 92 3.61 -9.19 1.66
CA ILE A 92 4.59 -8.10 1.70
C ILE A 92 4.04 -6.94 0.89
N VAL A 93 4.07 -5.72 1.45
CA VAL A 93 3.67 -4.51 0.73
C VAL A 93 4.83 -3.53 0.71
N GLU A 94 5.23 -3.11 -0.48
CA GLU A 94 6.25 -2.10 -0.69
C GLU A 94 5.59 -0.81 -1.17
N CYS A 95 6.00 0.31 -0.61
CA CYS A 95 5.49 1.64 -0.96
C CYS A 95 6.55 2.44 -1.69
N LYS A 96 6.19 3.02 -2.82
CA LYS A 96 7.10 3.87 -3.60
C LYS A 96 6.43 5.19 -3.94
N THR A 97 7.02 6.30 -3.49
CA THR A 97 6.63 7.64 -3.94
C THR A 97 7.46 7.99 -5.17
N ILE A 98 6.84 8.53 -6.19
CA ILE A 98 7.52 8.94 -7.42
C ILE A 98 7.00 10.29 -7.87
N LYS A 99 7.91 11.14 -8.33
CA LYS A 99 7.55 12.36 -9.05
C LYS A 99 7.18 11.97 -10.48
N GLU A 100 6.33 12.76 -11.10
CA GLU A 100 6.03 12.62 -12.52
C GLU A 100 7.34 12.51 -13.33
N LYS A 101 7.47 11.48 -14.17
CA LYS A 101 8.63 11.13 -15.00
C LYS A 101 9.75 10.33 -14.31
N ASP A 102 9.73 10.15 -13.00
CA ASP A 102 10.70 9.30 -12.31
C ASP A 102 10.16 7.88 -12.23
N TYR A 103 10.63 6.99 -13.10
CA TYR A 103 10.20 5.59 -13.10
C TYR A 103 11.27 4.71 -12.46
N TYR A 104 10.81 3.81 -11.59
CA TYR A 104 11.69 2.81 -11.00
C TYR A 104 12.02 1.72 -12.02
N LYS A 105 13.25 1.23 -11.94
CA LYS A 105 13.68 0.10 -12.76
C LYS A 105 13.15 -1.19 -12.16
N TYR A 106 12.35 -1.94 -12.94
CA TYR A 106 11.71 -3.16 -12.46
C TYR A 106 12.72 -4.17 -11.89
N SER A 107 13.81 -4.45 -12.61
CA SER A 107 14.80 -5.46 -12.18
C SER A 107 15.40 -5.16 -10.80
N THR A 108 15.62 -3.90 -10.48
CA THR A 108 16.15 -3.48 -9.17
C THR A 108 15.13 -3.72 -8.06
N ILE A 109 13.87 -3.33 -8.29
CA ILE A 109 12.80 -3.52 -7.32
C ILE A 109 12.50 -5.01 -7.14
N ALA A 110 12.39 -5.76 -8.23
CA ALA A 110 12.12 -7.20 -8.18
C ALA A 110 13.18 -7.95 -7.37
N ARG A 111 14.46 -7.60 -7.55
CA ARG A 111 15.55 -8.19 -6.76
C ARG A 111 15.38 -7.94 -5.28
N GLN A 112 15.02 -6.70 -4.91
CA GLN A 112 14.77 -6.32 -3.52
C GLN A 112 13.59 -7.12 -2.95
N LEU A 113 12.49 -7.22 -3.69
CA LEU A 113 11.30 -7.95 -3.24
C LEU A 113 11.54 -9.44 -3.10
N LYS A 114 12.31 -10.04 -4.01
CA LYS A 114 12.72 -11.46 -3.91
C LYS A 114 13.57 -11.70 -2.66
N SER A 115 14.42 -10.74 -2.30
CA SER A 115 15.19 -10.77 -1.06
C SER A 115 14.29 -10.78 0.17
N TYR A 116 13.25 -9.94 0.19
CA TYR A 116 12.28 -9.91 1.28
C TYR A 116 11.50 -11.20 1.39
N GLU A 117 11.07 -11.75 0.26
CA GLU A 117 10.36 -13.03 0.21
C GLU A 117 11.21 -14.14 0.83
N LYS A 118 12.49 -14.19 0.47
CA LYS A 118 13.42 -15.15 1.04
C LYS A 118 13.57 -15.00 2.56
N LEU A 119 13.68 -13.77 3.07
CA LEU A 119 13.76 -13.52 4.51
C LEU A 119 12.54 -14.08 5.25
N CYS A 120 11.35 -13.89 4.69
CA CYS A 120 10.11 -14.42 5.26
C CYS A 120 10.13 -15.95 5.24
N GLN A 121 10.52 -16.56 4.12
CA GLN A 121 10.59 -18.02 3.96
C GLN A 121 11.61 -18.62 4.94
N ASP A 122 12.76 -18.00 5.12
CA ASP A 122 13.80 -18.48 6.05
C ASP A 122 13.30 -18.47 7.51
N LYS A 123 12.32 -17.65 7.83
CA LYS A 123 11.67 -17.61 9.14
C LYS A 123 10.43 -18.52 9.23
N GLY A 124 10.16 -19.30 8.19
CA GLY A 124 9.05 -20.27 8.16
C GLY A 124 7.71 -19.68 7.74
N TYR A 125 7.72 -18.50 7.11
CA TYR A 125 6.49 -17.86 6.63
C TYR A 125 6.31 -18.08 5.13
N ASN A 126 5.06 -18.31 4.72
CA ASN A 126 4.67 -18.38 3.32
C ASN A 126 4.24 -17.00 2.85
N VAL A 127 4.87 -16.50 1.79
CA VAL A 127 4.47 -15.22 1.18
C VAL A 127 3.39 -15.49 0.15
N SER A 128 2.14 -15.19 0.51
CA SER A 128 0.98 -15.40 -0.35
C SER A 128 0.97 -14.47 -1.56
N GLN A 129 1.46 -13.25 -1.39
CA GLN A 129 1.54 -12.26 -2.44
C GLN A 129 2.51 -11.15 -2.04
N VAL A 130 3.06 -10.48 -3.05
CA VAL A 130 3.82 -9.24 -2.87
C VAL A 130 3.05 -8.13 -3.60
N LEU A 131 2.86 -6.99 -2.93
CA LEU A 131 2.20 -5.83 -3.50
C LEU A 131 3.18 -4.65 -3.56
N ILE A 132 3.13 -3.90 -4.66
CA ILE A 132 3.71 -2.56 -4.70
C ILE A 132 2.58 -1.56 -4.77
N VAL A 133 2.61 -0.58 -3.88
CA VAL A 133 1.71 0.57 -3.91
C VAL A 133 2.52 1.79 -4.33
N SER A 134 2.13 2.42 -5.41
CA SER A 134 2.78 3.60 -5.95
C SER A 134 1.76 4.48 -6.66
N ASN A 135 2.15 5.70 -7.03
CA ASN A 135 1.21 6.61 -7.68
C ASN A 135 0.82 6.12 -9.09
N GLU A 136 1.79 5.66 -9.85
CA GLU A 136 1.56 5.11 -11.19
C GLU A 136 2.68 4.14 -11.56
N PHE A 137 2.44 3.33 -12.57
CA PHE A 137 3.41 2.37 -13.11
C PHE A 137 3.53 2.58 -14.61
N SER A 138 4.78 2.60 -15.12
CA SER A 138 5.00 2.67 -16.56
C SER A 138 4.53 1.40 -17.26
N GLU A 139 4.24 1.49 -18.55
CA GLU A 139 3.86 0.33 -19.35
C GLU A 139 4.96 -0.74 -19.35
N ASP A 140 6.23 -0.31 -19.42
CA ASP A 140 7.36 -1.23 -19.35
C ASP A 140 7.43 -1.95 -18.01
N PHE A 141 7.21 -1.24 -16.91
CA PHE A 141 7.19 -1.84 -15.58
C PHE A 141 6.08 -2.90 -15.47
N ILE A 142 4.88 -2.56 -15.92
CA ILE A 142 3.74 -3.49 -15.91
C ILE A 142 4.05 -4.71 -16.75
N SER A 143 4.60 -4.53 -17.95
CA SER A 143 4.95 -5.62 -18.85
C SER A 143 6.00 -6.55 -18.26
N GLU A 144 7.08 -6.00 -17.70
CA GLU A 144 8.12 -6.78 -17.04
C GLU A 144 7.58 -7.56 -15.84
N CYS A 145 6.66 -6.94 -15.08
CA CYS A 145 5.98 -7.60 -13.97
C CYS A 145 5.17 -8.81 -14.46
N GLU A 146 4.44 -8.67 -15.54
CA GLU A 146 3.63 -9.75 -16.12
C GLU A 146 4.46 -10.93 -16.63
N TYR A 147 5.70 -10.66 -17.08
CA TYR A 147 6.61 -11.70 -17.56
C TYR A 147 7.50 -12.31 -16.47
N ASP A 148 7.44 -11.80 -15.25
CA ASP A 148 8.23 -12.33 -14.13
C ASP A 148 7.46 -13.44 -13.42
N TYR A 149 7.78 -14.69 -13.72
CA TYR A 149 7.13 -15.86 -13.12
C TYR A 149 7.75 -16.27 -11.78
N GLU A 150 8.82 -15.63 -11.35
CA GLU A 150 9.48 -15.96 -10.08
C GLU A 150 8.86 -15.24 -8.88
N LEU A 151 8.11 -14.19 -9.13
CA LEU A 151 7.54 -13.34 -8.08
C LEU A 151 6.05 -13.14 -8.30
N ASN A 152 5.24 -13.52 -7.31
CA ASN A 152 3.80 -13.24 -7.31
C ASN A 152 3.58 -11.78 -6.92
N LEU A 153 3.53 -10.89 -7.89
CA LEU A 153 3.51 -9.46 -7.67
C LEU A 153 2.24 -8.84 -8.21
N SER A 154 1.55 -8.08 -7.35
CA SER A 154 0.42 -7.21 -7.71
C SER A 154 0.84 -5.76 -7.63
N LEU A 155 0.41 -4.97 -8.59
CA LEU A 155 0.66 -3.54 -8.65
C LEU A 155 -0.64 -2.80 -8.37
N LEU A 156 -0.61 -1.88 -7.40
CA LEU A 156 -1.78 -1.14 -6.98
C LEU A 156 -1.43 0.36 -6.94
N THR A 157 -2.19 1.16 -7.69
CA THR A 157 -1.98 2.60 -7.67
C THR A 157 -2.53 3.22 -6.40
N SER A 158 -2.06 4.41 -6.04
CA SER A 158 -2.60 5.17 -4.91
C SER A 158 -4.12 5.33 -5.03
N ARG A 159 -4.59 5.73 -6.21
CA ARG A 159 -6.02 5.89 -6.48
C ARG A 159 -6.78 4.58 -6.39
N GLY A 160 -6.17 3.50 -6.88
CA GLY A 160 -6.73 2.16 -6.79
C GLY A 160 -6.92 1.72 -5.35
N LEU A 161 -5.93 1.97 -4.49
CA LEU A 161 -6.02 1.63 -3.08
C LEU A 161 -7.13 2.41 -2.37
N VAL A 162 -7.26 3.71 -2.66
CA VAL A 162 -8.34 4.53 -2.11
C VAL A 162 -9.71 4.02 -2.57
N LYS A 163 -9.85 3.67 -3.85
CA LYS A 163 -11.10 3.09 -4.37
C LYS A 163 -11.44 1.76 -3.72
N VAL A 164 -10.44 0.93 -3.46
CA VAL A 164 -10.64 -0.35 -2.74
C VAL A 164 -11.21 -0.07 -1.35
N LEU A 165 -10.62 0.88 -0.63
CA LEU A 165 -11.11 1.25 0.71
C LEU A 165 -12.54 1.79 0.66
N GLU A 166 -12.80 2.76 -0.20
CA GLU A 166 -14.13 3.36 -0.34
C GLU A 166 -15.18 2.33 -0.75
N GLY A 167 -14.85 1.50 -1.73
CA GLY A 167 -15.73 0.42 -2.18
C GLY A 167 -16.06 -0.56 -1.06
N TYR A 168 -15.07 -0.95 -0.26
CA TYR A 168 -15.29 -1.83 0.87
C TYR A 168 -16.15 -1.17 1.95
N GLN A 169 -15.88 0.09 2.29
CA GLN A 169 -16.63 0.82 3.31
C GLN A 169 -18.10 1.02 2.92
N HIS A 170 -18.41 1.12 1.64
CA HIS A 170 -19.77 1.23 1.14
C HIS A 170 -20.44 -0.11 0.81
N SER A 171 -19.68 -1.20 0.95
CA SER A 171 -20.22 -2.55 0.70
C SER A 171 -20.95 -3.09 1.92
N ASN A 172 -21.72 -4.17 1.70
CA ASN A 172 -22.36 -4.93 2.78
C ASN A 172 -21.52 -6.12 3.23
N LEU A 173 -20.26 -6.20 2.79
CA LEU A 173 -19.37 -7.30 3.13
C LEU A 173 -18.92 -7.19 4.57
N LYS A 174 -18.93 -8.32 5.30
CA LYS A 174 -18.46 -8.41 6.68
C LYS A 174 -16.93 -8.44 6.74
N GLU A 175 -16.31 -9.03 5.72
CA GLU A 175 -14.86 -9.15 5.61
C GLU A 175 -14.40 -8.72 4.22
N PHE A 176 -13.25 -8.10 4.18
CA PHE A 176 -12.63 -7.75 2.90
C PHE A 176 -12.18 -9.03 2.17
N PRO A 177 -12.58 -9.22 0.91
CA PRO A 177 -12.17 -10.40 0.16
C PRO A 177 -10.71 -10.30 -0.28
N VAL A 178 -9.81 -10.90 0.48
CA VAL A 178 -8.35 -10.86 0.28
C VAL A 178 -7.96 -11.26 -1.15
N ARG A 179 -8.71 -12.18 -1.77
CA ARG A 179 -8.44 -12.67 -3.13
C ARG A 179 -8.37 -11.56 -4.18
N LEU A 180 -8.99 -10.40 -3.93
CA LEU A 180 -8.94 -9.26 -4.84
C LEU A 180 -7.53 -8.70 -4.99
N LEU A 181 -6.68 -8.89 -4.00
CA LEU A 181 -5.29 -8.43 -3.99
C LEU A 181 -4.30 -9.49 -4.50
N LEU A 182 -4.76 -10.74 -4.66
CA LEU A 182 -3.88 -11.86 -4.99
C LEU A 182 -3.71 -12.11 -6.50
N LYS A 183 -4.27 -11.24 -7.31
CA LYS A 183 -4.15 -11.33 -8.76
C LYS A 183 -2.89 -10.60 -9.22
N GLY A 184 -1.99 -11.29 -9.94
CA GLY A 184 -0.76 -10.69 -10.44
C GLY A 184 -0.97 -9.57 -11.45
N GLY A 185 0.05 -8.71 -11.57
CA GLY A 185 0.03 -7.57 -12.48
C GLY A 185 -0.72 -6.37 -11.92
N LEU A 186 -1.04 -5.42 -12.79
CA LEU A 186 -1.78 -4.22 -12.38
C LEU A 186 -3.22 -4.57 -12.02
N LEU A 187 -3.62 -4.24 -10.79
CA LEU A 187 -4.97 -4.48 -10.31
C LEU A 187 -5.94 -3.50 -10.97
N ASN A 188 -7.02 -4.03 -11.56
CA ASN A 188 -8.05 -3.23 -12.22
C ASN A 188 -9.02 -2.66 -11.19
N GLU A 189 -8.99 -1.34 -11.02
CA GLU A 189 -9.81 -0.61 -10.05
C GLU A 189 -11.32 -0.81 -10.29
N ASP A 190 -11.74 -0.74 -11.54
CA ASP A 190 -13.16 -0.86 -11.90
C ASP A 190 -13.71 -2.25 -11.59
N ARG A 191 -12.91 -3.28 -11.83
CA ARG A 191 -13.29 -4.65 -11.53
C ARG A 191 -13.41 -4.87 -10.02
N ILE A 192 -12.46 -4.34 -9.25
CA ILE A 192 -12.50 -4.43 -7.79
C ILE A 192 -13.76 -3.75 -7.26
N GLU A 193 -14.05 -2.55 -7.74
CA GLU A 193 -15.25 -1.80 -7.35
C GLU A 193 -16.52 -2.58 -7.65
N LYS A 194 -16.63 -3.20 -8.83
CA LYS A 194 -17.77 -4.05 -9.18
C LYS A 194 -17.94 -5.24 -8.25
N VAL A 195 -16.85 -5.89 -7.87
CA VAL A 195 -16.91 -7.04 -6.95
C VAL A 195 -17.36 -6.58 -5.55
N LEU A 196 -16.87 -5.44 -5.08
CA LEU A 196 -17.22 -4.92 -3.76
C LEU A 196 -18.67 -4.41 -3.69
N ASN A 197 -19.22 -3.96 -4.81
CA ASN A 197 -20.59 -3.39 -4.88
C ASN A 197 -21.69 -4.42 -5.17
N LYS A 198 -21.37 -5.68 -5.15
CA LYS A 198 -22.38 -6.74 -5.34
C LYS A 198 -23.26 -6.97 -4.11
#